data_69625ca93fb903045a5d7d7c2d9c3075
#
_entry.id   69625ca93fb903045a5d7d7c2d9c3075
#
_cell.length_a   1.000
_cell.length_b   1.000
_cell.length_c   1.000
_cell.angle_alpha   90.00
_cell.angle_beta   90.00
_cell.angle_gamma   90.00
#
_symmetry.space_group_name_H-M   'P 1'
#
loop_
_entity.id
_entity.type
_entity.pdbx_description
1 polymer ?
#
loop_
_entity_poly.entity_id
_entity_poly.type
_entity_poly.pdbx_seq_one_letter_code
_entity_poly.pdbx_strand_id
1 'polypeptide(L)'
;MTVPRRLLPLAGVLVLALGACTSGGAAAPSSSGGPSAPPTTIPAPTDSPPPDTGVTDPGGNAGGAPGSIGIEPGGQAKLVEPNPAALRPHDASATRLIPALNGRRLAVQVEWWSGVAPCTVLAGVAVDRDGTTITLTVKDGIGDPDAMCIEIAELHATIVDLGELEPGTYTIRATGEAEPIQVTIP
;
A
#
# COMPACT_ATOMS: atom_id res chain seq x y z
N MET A 1 51.36 3.11 9.94
CA MET A 1 50.92 1.72 9.83
C MET A 1 50.13 1.61 8.51
N THR A 2 50.72 0.92 7.53
CA THR A 2 50.25 0.90 6.13
C THR A 2 49.43 -0.40 5.91
N VAL A 3 48.16 -0.27 5.57
CA VAL A 3 47.27 -1.40 5.32
C VAL A 3 47.31 -1.74 3.81
N PRO A 4 47.61 -2.97 3.39
CA PRO A 4 47.65 -3.34 1.98
C PRO A 4 46.25 -3.52 1.38
N ARG A 5 46.01 -2.83 0.26
CA ARG A 5 44.87 -3.03 -0.64
C ARG A 5 44.97 -4.41 -1.32
N ARG A 6 44.03 -5.29 -1.05
CA ARG A 6 43.85 -6.52 -1.81
C ARG A 6 42.92 -6.27 -2.99
N LEU A 7 43.48 -6.35 -4.19
CA LEU A 7 42.76 -6.44 -5.46
C LEU A 7 42.23 -7.86 -5.63
N LEU A 8 40.94 -8.02 -5.78
CA LEU A 8 40.31 -9.28 -6.20
C LEU A 8 39.97 -9.18 -7.70
N PRO A 9 40.27 -10.23 -8.52
CA PRO A 9 39.96 -10.23 -9.94
C PRO A 9 38.50 -10.56 -10.22
N LEU A 10 37.92 -9.81 -11.16
CA LEU A 10 36.65 -10.13 -11.82
C LEU A 10 36.82 -11.39 -12.68
N ALA A 11 36.03 -12.40 -12.39
CA ALA A 11 35.78 -13.50 -13.32
C ALA A 11 34.34 -13.35 -13.86
N GLY A 12 34.24 -12.88 -15.11
CA GLY A 12 32.99 -12.83 -15.86
C GLY A 12 32.62 -14.22 -16.36
N VAL A 13 31.39 -14.63 -16.14
CA VAL A 13 30.76 -15.75 -16.88
C VAL A 13 29.53 -15.21 -17.59
N LEU A 14 29.66 -15.07 -18.90
CA LEU A 14 28.59 -14.74 -19.84
C LEU A 14 27.91 -16.04 -20.26
N VAL A 15 26.67 -16.29 -19.82
CA VAL A 15 25.84 -17.41 -20.35
C VAL A 15 24.71 -16.81 -21.18
N LEU A 16 24.86 -16.96 -22.49
CA LEU A 16 23.80 -16.72 -23.49
C LEU A 16 22.96 -17.99 -23.64
N ALA A 17 21.70 -17.92 -23.23
CA ALA A 17 20.70 -18.93 -23.53
C ALA A 17 19.68 -18.36 -24.53
N LEU A 18 19.79 -18.83 -25.80
CA LEU A 18 18.81 -18.64 -26.86
C LEU A 18 17.69 -19.69 -26.66
N GLY A 19 16.49 -19.25 -26.32
CA GLY A 19 15.30 -20.10 -26.27
C GLY A 19 14.30 -19.73 -27.37
N ALA A 20 14.01 -20.68 -28.25
CA ALA A 20 13.19 -20.56 -29.46
C ALA A 20 11.69 -20.37 -29.15
N CYS A 21 11.04 -19.48 -29.95
CA CYS A 21 9.59 -19.33 -30.03
C CYS A 21 8.96 -20.55 -30.72
N THR A 22 7.95 -21.14 -30.13
CA THR A 22 6.97 -21.98 -30.82
C THR A 22 5.60 -21.31 -30.75
N SER A 23 5.15 -20.84 -31.92
CA SER A 23 3.81 -20.37 -32.19
C SER A 23 2.84 -21.55 -32.27
N GLY A 24 1.93 -21.70 -31.32
CA GLY A 24 0.81 -22.62 -31.39
C GLY A 24 -0.51 -21.86 -31.52
N GLY A 25 -1.10 -21.85 -32.71
CA GLY A 25 -2.44 -21.34 -32.95
C GLY A 25 -3.50 -22.26 -32.36
N ALA A 26 -4.48 -21.71 -31.66
CA ALA A 26 -5.71 -22.40 -31.25
C ALA A 26 -6.92 -21.61 -31.74
N ALA A 27 -7.77 -22.31 -32.47
CA ALA A 27 -9.00 -21.85 -33.09
C ALA A 27 -10.05 -21.45 -32.04
N ALA A 28 -10.77 -20.37 -32.30
CA ALA A 28 -11.93 -19.93 -31.53
C ALA A 28 -13.15 -20.82 -31.82
N PRO A 29 -13.95 -21.25 -30.81
CA PRO A 29 -15.28 -21.76 -31.04
C PRO A 29 -16.30 -20.62 -31.15
N SER A 30 -17.01 -20.60 -32.24
CA SER A 30 -18.20 -19.76 -32.44
C SER A 30 -19.31 -20.21 -31.52
N SER A 31 -19.76 -19.34 -30.60
CA SER A 31 -20.99 -19.56 -29.80
C SER A 31 -22.15 -18.87 -30.46
N SER A 32 -23.11 -19.69 -30.89
CA SER A 32 -24.40 -19.35 -31.42
C SER A 32 -25.29 -18.55 -30.43
N GLY A 33 -26.02 -17.60 -30.99
CA GLY A 33 -26.94 -16.71 -30.26
C GLY A 33 -28.05 -17.46 -29.53
N GLY A 34 -28.28 -17.04 -28.27
CA GLY A 34 -29.46 -17.34 -27.51
C GLY A 34 -30.50 -16.20 -27.64
N PRO A 35 -31.79 -16.47 -27.51
CA PRO A 35 -32.85 -15.48 -27.71
C PRO A 35 -32.88 -14.41 -26.62
N SER A 36 -32.99 -13.15 -27.06
CA SER A 36 -33.19 -11.98 -26.21
C SER A 36 -34.45 -12.09 -25.38
N ALA A 37 -34.33 -12.04 -24.07
CA ALA A 37 -35.45 -11.83 -23.17
C ALA A 37 -35.89 -10.36 -23.21
N PRO A 38 -37.20 -10.07 -23.06
CA PRO A 38 -37.71 -8.69 -23.06
C PRO A 38 -37.22 -7.92 -21.80
N PRO A 39 -37.07 -6.60 -21.89
CA PRO A 39 -36.61 -5.79 -20.77
C PRO A 39 -37.68 -5.75 -19.67
N THR A 40 -37.34 -6.24 -18.49
CA THR A 40 -38.14 -6.06 -17.27
C THR A 40 -38.00 -4.63 -16.81
N THR A 41 -39.07 -3.85 -16.89
CA THR A 41 -39.15 -2.49 -16.37
C THR A 41 -39.15 -2.56 -14.84
N ILE A 42 -38.05 -2.15 -14.21
CA ILE A 42 -37.95 -1.99 -12.76
C ILE A 42 -38.55 -0.62 -12.42
N PRO A 43 -39.55 -0.53 -11.52
CA PRO A 43 -40.06 0.76 -11.06
C PRO A 43 -38.99 1.52 -10.31
N ALA A 44 -38.86 2.82 -10.57
CA ALA A 44 -37.93 3.70 -9.91
C ALA A 44 -38.17 3.73 -8.38
N PRO A 45 -37.12 3.68 -7.54
CA PRO A 45 -37.26 3.88 -6.11
C PRO A 45 -37.72 5.30 -5.84
N THR A 46 -38.77 5.43 -5.04
CA THR A 46 -39.29 6.72 -4.55
C THR A 46 -38.31 7.23 -3.51
N ASP A 47 -37.58 8.30 -3.83
CA ASP A 47 -36.74 9.04 -2.92
C ASP A 47 -37.62 9.71 -1.85
N SER A 48 -37.64 9.12 -0.66
CA SER A 48 -38.06 9.82 0.55
C SER A 48 -36.81 10.24 1.30
N PRO A 49 -36.56 11.53 1.56
CA PRO A 49 -35.41 11.94 2.35
C PRO A 49 -35.56 11.42 3.79
N PRO A 50 -34.48 10.89 4.40
CA PRO A 50 -34.48 10.49 5.79
C PRO A 50 -34.67 11.71 6.71
N PRO A 51 -35.34 11.57 7.86
CA PRO A 51 -35.45 12.64 8.83
C PRO A 51 -34.08 13.00 9.39
N ASP A 52 -33.81 14.29 9.42
CA ASP A 52 -32.61 14.92 10.01
C ASP A 52 -32.61 14.68 11.52
N THR A 53 -31.97 13.61 11.96
CA THR A 53 -31.67 13.39 13.37
C THR A 53 -30.36 14.07 13.68
N GLY A 54 -30.44 15.31 14.19
CA GLY A 54 -29.28 16.02 14.74
C GLY A 54 -28.62 15.19 15.85
N VAL A 55 -27.57 14.48 15.49
CA VAL A 55 -26.66 13.86 16.45
C VAL A 55 -25.68 14.94 16.90
N THR A 56 -25.93 15.48 18.08
CA THR A 56 -24.98 16.31 18.82
C THR A 56 -23.81 15.41 19.20
N ASP A 57 -22.67 15.62 18.59
CA ASP A 57 -21.41 14.95 18.87
C ASP A 57 -20.91 15.35 20.27
N PRO A 58 -20.88 14.45 21.29
CA PRO A 58 -20.24 14.77 22.55
C PRO A 58 -18.74 14.66 22.32
N GLY A 59 -18.05 15.81 22.35
CA GLY A 59 -16.60 15.94 22.25
C GLY A 59 -15.84 14.89 23.07
N GLY A 60 -15.44 13.82 22.44
CA GLY A 60 -14.53 12.80 22.96
C GLY A 60 -13.11 13.32 22.89
N ASN A 61 -12.60 13.77 24.03
CA ASN A 61 -11.21 14.13 24.23
C ASN A 61 -10.39 12.83 24.18
N ALA A 62 -9.94 12.45 22.98
CA ALA A 62 -9.01 11.35 22.79
C ALA A 62 -7.65 11.79 23.32
N GLY A 63 -7.31 11.31 24.53
CA GLY A 63 -5.99 11.45 25.12
C GLY A 63 -4.93 10.89 24.17
N GLY A 64 -4.19 11.77 23.49
CA GLY A 64 -3.10 11.41 22.63
C GLY A 64 -2.01 10.71 23.42
N ALA A 65 -1.64 9.51 23.01
CA ALA A 65 -0.44 8.85 23.50
C ALA A 65 0.78 9.75 23.24
N PRO A 66 1.75 9.82 24.16
CA PRO A 66 2.93 10.68 24.00
C PRO A 66 3.75 10.20 22.82
N GLY A 67 3.81 10.98 21.75
CA GLY A 67 4.60 10.69 20.56
C GLY A 67 3.84 10.61 19.24
N SER A 68 2.53 10.79 19.24
CA SER A 68 1.76 10.84 17.98
C SER A 68 2.16 12.07 17.18
N ILE A 69 2.87 11.86 16.09
CA ILE A 69 3.02 12.87 15.05
C ILE A 69 1.62 12.99 14.42
N GLY A 70 0.99 14.18 14.59
CA GLY A 70 -0.38 14.41 14.11
C GLY A 70 -0.46 14.38 12.58
N ILE A 71 -0.57 13.19 12.02
CA ILE A 71 -0.93 12.99 10.63
C ILE A 71 -2.41 12.64 10.62
N GLU A 72 -3.23 13.55 10.14
CA GLU A 72 -4.62 13.27 9.83
C GLU A 72 -4.66 12.47 8.51
N PRO A 73 -5.29 11.28 8.47
CA PRO A 73 -5.49 10.57 7.21
C PRO A 73 -6.21 11.47 6.22
N GLY A 74 -5.71 11.60 5.01
CA GLY A 74 -6.36 12.39 3.97
C GLY A 74 -7.77 11.85 3.70
N GLY A 75 -8.75 12.43 4.33
CA GLY A 75 -10.22 12.38 4.18
C GLY A 75 -10.96 11.07 3.85
N GLN A 76 -10.30 10.03 3.34
CA GLN A 76 -10.97 8.77 2.96
C GLN A 76 -10.13 7.50 3.26
N ALA A 77 -8.85 7.64 3.57
CA ALA A 77 -8.01 6.47 3.83
C ALA A 77 -8.25 5.94 5.25
N LYS A 78 -8.54 4.65 5.35
CA LYS A 78 -8.71 3.95 6.63
C LYS A 78 -7.35 3.62 7.22
N LEU A 79 -7.06 4.16 8.41
CA LEU A 79 -5.83 3.82 9.12
C LEU A 79 -5.87 2.37 9.58
N VAL A 80 -4.84 1.61 9.23
CA VAL A 80 -4.69 0.20 9.61
C VAL A 80 -3.34 -0.03 10.26
N GLU A 81 -3.31 -0.95 11.23
CA GLU A 81 -2.10 -1.37 11.91
C GLU A 81 -1.59 -2.70 11.34
N PRO A 82 -0.27 -2.93 11.37
CA PRO A 82 0.30 -4.20 10.94
C PRO A 82 -0.19 -5.39 11.78
N ASN A 83 -0.59 -6.45 11.10
CA ASN A 83 -0.88 -7.76 11.70
C ASN A 83 0.27 -8.73 11.40
N PRO A 84 1.17 -8.97 12.36
CA PRO A 84 2.32 -9.86 12.15
C PRO A 84 1.94 -11.33 11.96
N ALA A 85 0.69 -11.70 12.23
CA ALA A 85 0.15 -13.04 11.98
C ALA A 85 -0.43 -13.21 10.58
N ALA A 86 -0.39 -12.18 9.73
CA ALA A 86 -0.86 -12.26 8.35
C ALA A 86 -0.15 -13.37 7.57
N LEU A 87 -0.93 -14.15 6.86
CA LEU A 87 -0.42 -15.27 6.06
C LEU A 87 -0.08 -14.83 4.65
N ARG A 88 0.91 -15.47 4.03
CA ARG A 88 1.33 -15.25 2.63
C ARG A 88 1.53 -13.78 2.28
N PRO A 89 2.42 -13.06 2.98
CA PRO A 89 2.67 -11.66 2.67
C PRO A 89 3.11 -11.47 1.22
N HIS A 90 2.58 -10.43 0.57
CA HIS A 90 2.93 -10.03 -0.79
C HIS A 90 2.98 -8.51 -0.90
N ASP A 91 3.69 -8.00 -1.89
CA ASP A 91 3.84 -6.56 -2.06
C ASP A 91 2.54 -5.94 -2.58
N ALA A 92 2.13 -4.84 -1.93
CA ALA A 92 1.02 -4.01 -2.36
C ALA A 92 1.56 -2.71 -3.00
N SER A 93 0.81 -2.19 -3.98
CA SER A 93 1.18 -0.97 -4.71
C SER A 93 0.76 0.27 -3.93
N ALA A 94 1.72 1.01 -3.37
CA ALA A 94 1.46 2.29 -2.75
C ALA A 94 1.04 3.33 -3.80
N THR A 95 0.07 4.18 -3.44
CA THR A 95 -0.48 5.23 -4.32
C THR A 95 -0.10 6.64 -3.87
N ARG A 96 0.19 6.83 -2.59
CA ARG A 96 0.55 8.14 -2.04
C ARG A 96 1.47 8.04 -0.82
N LEU A 97 2.36 9.03 -0.70
CA LEU A 97 3.23 9.25 0.45
C LEU A 97 2.95 10.63 1.04
N ILE A 98 2.77 10.72 2.36
CA ILE A 98 2.55 11.97 3.07
C ILE A 98 3.56 12.05 4.22
N PRO A 99 4.56 12.95 4.16
CA PRO A 99 5.54 13.07 5.22
C PRO A 99 5.02 13.90 6.39
N ALA A 100 5.42 13.54 7.60
CA ALA A 100 5.28 14.35 8.79
C ALA A 100 6.62 14.47 9.50
N LEU A 101 7.05 15.70 9.72
CA LEU A 101 8.33 16.01 10.33
C LEU A 101 8.10 16.70 11.69
N ASN A 102 8.76 16.18 12.71
CA ASN A 102 8.81 16.79 14.03
C ASN A 102 10.26 16.91 14.50
N GLY A 103 10.85 18.11 14.37
CA GLY A 103 12.27 18.30 14.51
C GLY A 103 13.04 17.45 13.49
N ARG A 104 13.83 16.49 13.97
CA ARG A 104 14.59 15.54 13.14
C ARG A 104 13.90 14.18 12.98
N ARG A 105 12.78 13.96 13.67
CA ARG A 105 12.00 12.72 13.57
C ARG A 105 11.05 12.79 12.37
N LEU A 106 11.20 11.85 11.47
CA LEU A 106 10.36 11.71 10.28
C LEU A 106 9.43 10.51 10.42
N ALA A 107 8.14 10.72 10.15
CA ALA A 107 7.20 9.66 9.86
C ALA A 107 6.60 9.87 8.47
N VAL A 108 6.15 8.79 7.85
CA VAL A 108 5.52 8.83 6.53
C VAL A 108 4.24 8.03 6.58
N GLN A 109 3.11 8.66 6.25
CA GLN A 109 1.89 7.95 5.96
C GLN A 109 1.99 7.41 4.54
N VAL A 110 1.75 6.11 4.40
CA VAL A 110 1.70 5.41 3.11
C VAL A 110 0.26 5.01 2.87
N GLU A 111 -0.26 5.30 1.68
CA GLU A 111 -1.62 4.93 1.27
C GLU A 111 -1.59 3.95 0.10
N TRP A 112 -2.53 2.99 0.11
CA TRP A 112 -2.68 1.98 -0.95
C TRP A 112 -4.11 1.44 -0.99
N TRP A 113 -4.51 0.92 -2.15
CA TRP A 113 -5.76 0.20 -2.29
C TRP A 113 -5.57 -1.27 -1.96
N SER A 114 -6.45 -1.81 -1.14
CA SER A 114 -6.41 -3.20 -0.69
C SER A 114 -7.81 -3.77 -0.47
N GLY A 115 -7.89 -5.09 -0.31
CA GLY A 115 -9.10 -5.74 0.17
C GLY A 115 -9.39 -5.41 1.63
N VAL A 116 -10.54 -5.87 2.14
CA VAL A 116 -11.00 -5.55 3.50
C VAL A 116 -10.72 -6.69 4.48
N ALA A 117 -10.51 -6.32 5.74
CA ALA A 117 -10.45 -7.29 6.84
C ALA A 117 -11.81 -8.03 6.99
N PRO A 118 -11.79 -9.32 7.41
CA PRO A 118 -10.64 -10.06 7.87
C PRO A 118 -9.83 -10.78 6.76
N CYS A 119 -10.26 -10.69 5.50
CA CYS A 119 -9.65 -11.41 4.40
C CYS A 119 -8.28 -10.87 4.03
N THR A 120 -8.18 -9.57 3.84
CA THR A 120 -6.92 -8.90 3.56
C THR A 120 -6.55 -7.99 4.73
N VAL A 121 -5.32 -8.06 5.17
CA VAL A 121 -4.78 -7.26 6.27
C VAL A 121 -3.38 -6.78 5.92
N LEU A 122 -2.97 -5.67 6.50
CA LEU A 122 -1.58 -5.22 6.40
C LEU A 122 -0.68 -6.18 7.16
N ALA A 123 0.23 -6.86 6.49
CA ALA A 123 1.25 -7.70 7.13
C ALA A 123 2.38 -6.84 7.72
N GLY A 124 2.67 -5.70 7.10
CA GLY A 124 3.68 -4.75 7.56
C GLY A 124 4.20 -3.86 6.44
N VAL A 125 5.17 -3.01 6.77
CA VAL A 125 5.90 -2.21 5.80
C VAL A 125 7.39 -2.50 5.96
N ALA A 126 8.03 -2.98 4.90
CA ALA A 126 9.47 -3.11 4.88
C ALA A 126 10.11 -1.74 4.56
N VAL A 127 11.18 -1.43 5.28
CA VAL A 127 11.93 -0.18 5.12
C VAL A 127 13.36 -0.54 4.73
N ASP A 128 13.75 -0.14 3.53
CA ASP A 128 15.13 -0.26 3.04
C ASP A 128 15.78 1.14 2.98
N ARG A 129 17.05 1.23 3.40
CA ARG A 129 17.79 2.50 3.43
C ARG A 129 19.10 2.35 2.67
N ASP A 130 19.24 3.17 1.64
CA ASP A 130 20.47 3.31 0.87
C ASP A 130 20.90 4.79 0.87
N GLY A 131 21.81 5.13 1.78
CA GLY A 131 22.25 6.49 2.02
C GLY A 131 21.07 7.40 2.39
N THR A 132 20.79 8.41 1.55
CA THR A 132 19.68 9.34 1.72
C THR A 132 18.40 8.90 1.02
N THR A 133 18.39 7.73 0.40
CA THR A 133 17.18 7.15 -0.21
C THR A 133 16.55 6.13 0.74
N ILE A 134 15.26 6.28 1.01
CA ILE A 134 14.48 5.35 1.83
C ILE A 134 13.37 4.79 0.96
N THR A 135 13.30 3.46 0.86
CA THR A 135 12.28 2.75 0.09
C THR A 135 11.34 2.03 1.04
N LEU A 136 10.04 2.27 0.88
CA LEU A 136 8.97 1.65 1.65
C LEU A 136 8.27 0.62 0.78
N THR A 137 8.10 -0.61 1.29
CA THR A 137 7.35 -1.67 0.61
C THR A 137 6.21 -2.12 1.51
N VAL A 138 4.99 -1.75 1.14
CA VAL A 138 3.78 -2.21 1.83
C VAL A 138 3.60 -3.69 1.53
N LYS A 139 3.26 -4.46 2.55
CA LYS A 139 2.97 -5.89 2.40
C LYS A 139 1.59 -6.19 2.95
N ASP A 140 0.70 -6.60 2.05
CA ASP A 140 -0.58 -7.18 2.41
C ASP A 140 -0.45 -8.69 2.63
N GLY A 141 -1.43 -9.27 3.32
CA GLY A 141 -1.48 -10.70 3.55
C GLY A 141 -2.90 -11.15 3.87
N ILE A 142 -3.09 -12.46 4.02
CA ILE A 142 -4.37 -13.07 4.40
C ILE A 142 -4.49 -13.00 5.92
N GLY A 143 -5.57 -12.39 6.42
CA GLY A 143 -5.84 -12.32 7.85
C GLY A 143 -6.50 -13.60 8.38
N ASP A 144 -7.66 -13.96 7.82
CA ASP A 144 -8.41 -15.17 8.16
C ASP A 144 -8.67 -15.97 6.88
N PRO A 145 -8.00 -17.14 6.71
CA PRO A 145 -8.16 -17.96 5.51
C PRO A 145 -9.54 -18.64 5.40
N ASP A 146 -10.29 -18.73 6.51
CA ASP A 146 -11.60 -19.36 6.55
C ASP A 146 -12.75 -18.34 6.43
N ALA A 147 -12.44 -17.07 6.36
CA ALA A 147 -13.45 -16.02 6.21
C ALA A 147 -14.08 -16.02 4.82
N MET A 148 -15.38 -15.71 4.78
CA MET A 148 -16.04 -15.38 3.50
C MET A 148 -15.66 -13.99 3.06
N CYS A 149 -14.93 -13.90 1.95
CA CYS A 149 -14.41 -12.66 1.43
C CYS A 149 -15.37 -11.99 0.44
N ILE A 150 -15.52 -10.69 0.57
CA ILE A 150 -16.21 -9.85 -0.41
C ILE A 150 -15.15 -9.13 -1.25
N GLU A 151 -15.38 -9.01 -2.54
CA GLU A 151 -14.47 -8.32 -3.47
C GLU A 151 -14.70 -6.80 -3.43
N ILE A 152 -14.27 -6.17 -2.33
CA ILE A 152 -14.30 -4.71 -2.17
C ILE A 152 -12.88 -4.23 -1.95
N ALA A 153 -12.52 -3.14 -2.61
CA ALA A 153 -11.28 -2.41 -2.36
C ALA A 153 -11.56 -1.18 -1.48
N GLU A 154 -10.75 -1.00 -0.44
CA GLU A 154 -10.72 0.21 0.40
C GLU A 154 -9.37 0.90 0.26
N LEU A 155 -9.38 2.23 0.37
CA LEU A 155 -8.13 2.98 0.50
C LEU A 155 -7.65 2.88 1.95
N HIS A 156 -6.54 2.20 2.15
CA HIS A 156 -5.88 2.03 3.44
C HIS A 156 -4.74 3.02 3.61
N ALA A 157 -4.40 3.31 4.85
CA ALA A 157 -3.22 4.06 5.23
C ALA A 157 -2.53 3.41 6.43
N THR A 158 -1.23 3.56 6.51
CA THR A 158 -0.46 3.25 7.72
C THR A 158 0.64 4.29 7.94
N ILE A 159 1.06 4.47 9.18
CA ILE A 159 2.12 5.41 9.54
C ILE A 159 3.40 4.64 9.80
N VAL A 160 4.43 4.94 9.02
CA VAL A 160 5.77 4.37 9.15
C VAL A 160 6.66 5.39 9.86
N ASP A 161 7.04 5.10 11.10
CA ASP A 161 7.99 5.92 11.85
C ASP A 161 9.42 5.59 11.41
N LEU A 162 10.08 6.54 10.76
CA LEU A 162 11.46 6.40 10.31
C LEU A 162 12.48 6.81 11.38
N GLY A 163 12.00 7.33 12.52
CA GLY A 163 12.83 7.76 13.62
C GLY A 163 13.52 9.10 13.36
N GLU A 164 14.56 9.38 14.17
CA GLU A 164 15.42 10.54 13.98
C GLU A 164 16.41 10.30 12.86
N LEU A 165 16.54 11.29 11.97
CA LEU A 165 17.45 11.27 10.84
C LEU A 165 18.53 12.34 11.00
N GLU A 166 19.70 12.11 10.40
CA GLU A 166 20.73 13.13 10.33
C GLU A 166 20.29 14.30 9.44
N PRO A 167 20.80 15.53 9.70
CA PRO A 167 20.49 16.68 8.82
C PRO A 167 20.85 16.38 7.37
N GLY A 168 19.94 16.75 6.45
CA GLY A 168 20.15 16.50 5.02
C GLY A 168 18.83 16.34 4.26
N THR A 169 18.93 16.17 2.95
CA THR A 169 17.75 15.94 2.09
C THR A 169 17.63 14.45 1.76
N TYR A 170 16.49 13.90 2.09
CA TYR A 170 16.15 12.50 1.87
C TYR A 170 15.13 12.36 0.75
N THR A 171 15.30 11.32 -0.07
CA THR A 171 14.30 10.90 -1.05
C THR A 171 13.56 9.69 -0.51
N ILE A 172 12.27 9.83 -0.28
CA ILE A 172 11.40 8.73 0.17
C ILE A 172 10.60 8.25 -1.03
N ARG A 173 10.66 6.95 -1.28
CA ARG A 173 9.90 6.28 -2.34
C ARG A 173 9.15 5.09 -1.77
N ALA A 174 8.12 4.64 -2.47
CA ALA A 174 7.46 3.38 -2.16
C ALA A 174 7.40 2.48 -3.40
N THR A 175 7.24 1.18 -3.19
CA THR A 175 6.95 0.25 -4.28
C THR A 175 5.53 0.51 -4.77
N GLY A 176 5.36 0.70 -6.08
CA GLY A 176 4.07 0.96 -6.71
C GLY A 176 4.03 2.28 -7.47
N GLU A 177 2.87 2.96 -7.42
CA GLU A 177 2.55 4.14 -8.23
C GLU A 177 2.77 5.47 -7.48
N ALA A 178 3.09 5.42 -6.18
CA ALA A 178 3.31 6.63 -5.38
C ALA A 178 4.51 7.43 -5.90
N GLU A 179 4.28 8.73 -6.15
CA GLU A 179 5.34 9.66 -6.51
C GLU A 179 6.37 9.76 -5.37
N PRO A 180 7.68 9.69 -5.67
CA PRO A 180 8.71 9.92 -4.68
C PRO A 180 8.63 11.34 -4.10
N ILE A 181 8.87 11.46 -2.79
CA ILE A 181 8.89 12.75 -2.10
C ILE A 181 10.30 13.08 -1.61
N GLN A 182 10.61 14.36 -1.52
CA GLN A 182 11.84 14.86 -0.90
C GLN A 182 11.53 15.55 0.42
N VAL A 183 12.29 15.21 1.46
CA VAL A 183 12.15 15.78 2.81
C VAL A 183 13.51 16.28 3.27
N THR A 184 13.59 17.54 3.68
CA THR A 184 14.81 18.12 4.25
C THR A 184 14.73 18.11 5.77
N ILE A 185 15.68 17.42 6.40
CA ILE A 185 15.88 17.35 7.85
C ILE A 185 16.82 18.50 8.25
N PRO A 186 16.42 19.35 9.23
CA PRO A 186 17.19 20.51 9.66
C PRO A 186 18.47 20.17 10.46
#